data_fba0c286a4f473d4d42e0b3280f592f3
#
_entry.id   fba0c286a4f473d4d42e0b3280f592f3
#
_cell.length_a   1.000
_cell.length_b   1.000
_cell.length_c   1.000
_cell.angle_alpha   90.00
_cell.angle_beta   90.00
_cell.angle_gamma   90.00
#
_symmetry.space_group_name_H-M   'P 1'
#
loop_
_entity.id
_entity.type
_entity.pdbx_description
1 polymer ?
#
loop_
_entity_poly.entity_id
_entity_poly.type
_entity_poly.pdbx_seq_one_letter_code
_entity_poly.pdbx_strand_id
1 'polypeptide(L)'
;MSNLFKDMLKDSESLFKNPIALDYDYQPKLIPYRDNEQHYIASCIKPLLQDRNGKNLFIFGKPGIGKTVATKHVLQDLEENEGEIQQIYINCWKKDTPYKVVLEICEQVGYKWTQQKKTDELFQKAKEILNKTSTIFVLDEVDKLQDTSIIYSIVEDIYKKTILLITNEKDWINTIDNRLISRLIPEFLEFKPYNQEETKGILKQRVQYAFNQNVFEEKAFNQIAEKTFELQDIRTGLFLLKESALIAENKSLKKIKLEYSEEAIKKLATFTPKDKKHLQEDEKQILALIKDNSGKSIKDLYGIYSLNNNLAYRTFQKKIKQLETAKQITLKDHKDGWGYYKTVELGNLKTLKDY
;
A
#
# COMPACT_ATOMS: atom_id res chain seq x y z
N MET A 1 8.18 24.60 39.27
CA MET A 1 8.02 24.00 37.91
C MET A 1 6.71 23.20 37.94
N SER A 2 5.73 23.57 37.13
CA SER A 2 4.48 22.82 37.01
C SER A 2 4.79 21.48 36.36
N ASN A 3 4.47 20.40 37.08
CA ASN A 3 4.66 19.07 36.54
C ASN A 3 3.48 18.76 35.58
N LEU A 4 3.66 19.10 34.31
CA LEU A 4 2.65 19.02 33.24
C LEU A 4 2.04 17.61 33.09
N PHE A 5 2.72 16.57 33.58
CA PHE A 5 2.25 15.17 33.48
C PHE A 5 1.58 14.66 34.74
N LYS A 6 1.60 15.43 35.84
CA LYS A 6 1.08 14.98 37.14
C LYS A 6 -0.45 14.87 37.20
N ASP A 7 -1.14 15.64 36.35
CA ASP A 7 -2.59 15.65 36.26
C ASP A 7 -3.12 14.76 35.11
N MET A 8 -2.25 14.28 34.21
CA MET A 8 -2.62 13.38 33.09
C MET A 8 -2.68 11.90 33.49
N LEU A 9 -2.06 11.53 34.61
CA LEU A 9 -1.94 10.12 35.06
C LEU A 9 -2.84 9.79 36.26
N LYS A 10 -3.78 10.65 36.60
CA LYS A 10 -4.73 10.37 37.68
C LYS A 10 -5.89 9.49 37.23
N ASP A 11 -5.78 8.21 37.58
CA ASP A 11 -6.86 7.31 38.01
C ASP A 11 -8.10 7.14 37.10
N SER A 12 -7.94 7.06 35.76
CA SER A 12 -8.98 6.43 34.97
C SER A 12 -8.52 5.02 34.59
N GLU A 13 -9.27 3.99 34.97
CA GLU A 13 -9.13 2.66 34.42
C GLU A 13 -9.17 2.81 32.89
N SER A 14 -8.05 2.55 32.20
CA SER A 14 -7.95 2.67 30.76
C SER A 14 -9.01 1.80 30.08
N LEU A 15 -9.61 2.29 29.02
CA LEU A 15 -10.51 1.52 28.16
C LEU A 15 -9.77 0.42 27.41
N PHE A 16 -8.45 0.61 27.23
CA PHE A 16 -7.59 -0.31 26.51
C PHE A 16 -7.11 -1.45 27.43
N LYS A 17 -7.26 -2.67 26.93
CA LYS A 17 -6.61 -3.87 27.48
C LYS A 17 -5.23 -4.09 26.84
N ASN A 18 -5.13 -3.89 25.52
CA ASN A 18 -3.90 -4.01 24.73
C ASN A 18 -3.96 -3.03 23.55
N PRO A 19 -3.51 -1.78 23.72
CA PRO A 19 -3.58 -0.76 22.66
C PRO A 19 -2.75 -1.12 21.42
N ILE A 20 -1.70 -1.93 21.56
CA ILE A 20 -0.83 -2.36 20.47
C ILE A 20 -1.63 -3.14 19.41
N ALA A 21 -2.71 -3.84 19.81
CA ALA A 21 -3.56 -4.58 18.88
C ALA A 21 -4.25 -3.69 17.82
N LEU A 22 -4.22 -2.37 17.97
CA LEU A 22 -4.73 -1.40 17.01
C LEU A 22 -3.63 -0.77 16.14
N ASP A 23 -2.37 -1.07 16.41
CA ASP A 23 -1.28 -0.56 15.60
C ASP A 23 -1.23 -1.27 14.23
N TYR A 24 -0.77 -0.56 13.21
CA TYR A 24 -0.75 -1.06 11.83
C TYR A 24 0.22 -2.22 11.64
N ASP A 25 1.28 -2.28 12.44
CA ASP A 25 2.30 -3.32 12.39
C ASP A 25 1.95 -4.54 13.26
N TYR A 26 0.86 -4.46 14.03
CA TYR A 26 0.42 -5.58 14.86
C TYR A 26 -0.05 -6.75 14.00
N GLN A 27 0.58 -7.90 14.20
CA GLN A 27 0.21 -9.15 13.54
C GLN A 27 -0.74 -9.96 14.44
N PRO A 28 -2.01 -10.12 14.06
CA PRO A 28 -2.93 -10.96 14.84
C PRO A 28 -2.60 -12.44 14.65
N LYS A 29 -2.90 -13.26 15.66
CA LYS A 29 -2.74 -14.71 15.59
C LYS A 29 -3.61 -15.38 14.51
N LEU A 30 -4.73 -14.78 14.14
CA LEU A 30 -5.63 -15.26 13.10
C LEU A 30 -5.97 -14.11 12.17
N ILE A 31 -5.89 -14.34 10.88
CA ILE A 31 -6.28 -13.40 9.83
C ILE A 31 -7.55 -13.91 9.18
N PRO A 32 -8.74 -13.50 9.68
CA PRO A 32 -10.00 -13.99 9.14
C PRO A 32 -10.20 -13.53 7.69
N TYR A 33 -10.95 -14.32 6.93
CA TYR A 33 -11.37 -14.02 5.56
C TYR A 33 -10.25 -13.92 4.54
N ARG A 34 -9.08 -14.52 4.85
CA ARG A 34 -7.91 -14.62 3.94
C ARG A 34 -7.34 -16.05 3.90
N ASP A 35 -8.13 -17.03 4.30
CA ASP A 35 -7.68 -18.42 4.35
C ASP A 35 -7.29 -18.93 2.96
N ASN A 36 -8.08 -18.64 1.93
CA ASN A 36 -7.81 -19.05 0.55
C ASN A 36 -6.51 -18.42 0.02
N GLU A 37 -6.32 -17.12 0.24
CA GLU A 37 -5.11 -16.40 -0.19
C GLU A 37 -3.88 -16.92 0.56
N GLN A 38 -3.98 -17.17 1.87
CA GLN A 38 -2.90 -17.74 2.67
C GLN A 38 -2.54 -19.15 2.20
N HIS A 39 -3.54 -20.02 1.97
CA HIS A 39 -3.31 -21.35 1.43
C HIS A 39 -2.67 -21.32 0.05
N TYR A 40 -3.06 -20.37 -0.80
CA TYR A 40 -2.45 -20.21 -2.11
C TYR A 40 -0.99 -19.79 -2.02
N ILE A 41 -0.65 -18.80 -1.17
CA ILE A 41 0.74 -18.39 -0.88
C ILE A 41 1.53 -19.59 -0.37
N ALA A 42 1.01 -20.32 0.62
CA ALA A 42 1.66 -21.51 1.16
C ALA A 42 1.88 -22.60 0.08
N SER A 43 0.93 -22.80 -0.84
CA SER A 43 1.07 -23.74 -1.94
C SER A 43 2.20 -23.38 -2.91
N CYS A 44 2.45 -22.09 -3.12
CA CYS A 44 3.58 -21.59 -3.93
C CYS A 44 4.93 -21.82 -3.25
N ILE A 45 4.96 -21.76 -1.93
CA ILE A 45 6.16 -21.98 -1.10
C ILE A 45 6.46 -23.48 -0.90
N LYS A 46 5.43 -24.31 -0.78
CA LYS A 46 5.53 -25.73 -0.43
C LYS A 46 6.62 -26.52 -1.18
N PRO A 47 6.88 -26.31 -2.50
CA PRO A 47 7.95 -27.06 -3.18
C PRO A 47 9.33 -26.83 -2.58
N LEU A 48 9.60 -25.69 -1.92
CA LEU A 48 10.88 -25.43 -1.25
C LEU A 48 11.15 -26.40 -0.09
N LEU A 49 10.11 -26.87 0.60
CA LEU A 49 10.21 -27.89 1.65
C LEU A 49 10.64 -29.27 1.11
N GLN A 50 10.56 -29.45 -0.21
CA GLN A 50 10.95 -30.65 -0.91
C GLN A 50 12.21 -30.43 -1.75
N ASP A 51 13.01 -29.44 -1.39
CA ASP A 51 14.26 -29.09 -2.09
C ASP A 51 14.09 -28.72 -3.59
N ARG A 52 12.90 -28.27 -3.97
CA ARG A 52 12.56 -27.84 -5.35
C ARG A 52 12.24 -26.36 -5.38
N ASN A 53 12.44 -25.71 -6.55
CA ASN A 53 11.99 -24.34 -6.73
C ASN A 53 10.49 -24.23 -6.45
N GLY A 54 10.13 -23.22 -5.67
CA GLY A 54 8.73 -22.86 -5.51
C GLY A 54 8.21 -22.05 -6.70
N LYS A 55 6.95 -21.64 -6.63
CA LYS A 55 6.34 -20.80 -7.63
C LYS A 55 6.51 -19.33 -7.25
N ASN A 56 6.89 -18.50 -8.20
CA ASN A 56 6.88 -17.05 -7.98
C ASN A 56 5.46 -16.52 -8.03
N LEU A 57 5.17 -15.50 -7.24
CA LEU A 57 3.80 -15.00 -7.08
C LEU A 57 3.77 -13.48 -7.12
N PHE A 58 2.84 -12.95 -7.89
CA PHE A 58 2.53 -11.53 -7.95
C PHE A 58 1.21 -11.28 -7.21
N ILE A 59 1.31 -10.64 -6.04
CA ILE A 59 0.22 -10.34 -5.13
C ILE A 59 -0.18 -8.87 -5.30
N PHE A 60 -1.41 -8.61 -5.69
CA PHE A 60 -1.88 -7.26 -5.93
C PHE A 60 -3.28 -7.00 -5.36
N GLY A 61 -3.64 -5.73 -5.22
CA GLY A 61 -4.92 -5.28 -4.72
C GLY A 61 -4.83 -3.95 -3.98
N LYS A 62 -5.95 -3.37 -3.59
CA LYS A 62 -6.01 -2.04 -2.95
C LYS A 62 -5.15 -1.99 -1.67
N PRO A 63 -4.68 -0.79 -1.24
CA PRO A 63 -4.05 -0.65 0.07
C PRO A 63 -5.03 -1.00 1.21
N GLY A 64 -4.49 -1.45 2.36
CA GLY A 64 -5.29 -1.70 3.57
C GLY A 64 -6.16 -2.96 3.59
N ILE A 65 -6.08 -3.84 2.57
CA ILE A 65 -6.88 -5.08 2.47
C ILE A 65 -6.18 -6.34 2.97
N GLY A 66 -5.02 -6.20 3.63
CA GLY A 66 -4.37 -7.30 4.34
C GLY A 66 -3.35 -8.12 3.56
N LYS A 67 -2.85 -7.70 2.38
CA LYS A 67 -1.81 -8.41 1.59
C LYS A 67 -0.55 -8.71 2.42
N THR A 68 0.08 -7.67 2.94
CA THR A 68 1.30 -7.75 3.76
C THR A 68 1.10 -8.61 5.01
N VAL A 69 -0.03 -8.41 5.70
CA VAL A 69 -0.32 -9.13 6.95
C VAL A 69 -0.53 -10.62 6.69
N ALA A 70 -1.28 -10.99 5.63
CA ALA A 70 -1.49 -12.38 5.24
C ALA A 70 -0.20 -13.07 4.83
N THR A 71 0.67 -12.40 4.05
CA THR A 71 1.96 -12.95 3.65
C THR A 71 2.87 -13.17 4.86
N LYS A 72 2.96 -12.19 5.76
CA LYS A 72 3.76 -12.32 7.00
C LYS A 72 3.25 -13.44 7.90
N HIS A 73 1.93 -13.65 7.97
CA HIS A 73 1.36 -14.75 8.74
C HIS A 73 1.76 -16.12 8.20
N VAL A 74 1.72 -16.30 6.87
CA VAL A 74 2.20 -17.54 6.24
C VAL A 74 3.69 -17.76 6.49
N LEU A 75 4.51 -16.70 6.47
CA LEU A 75 5.92 -16.79 6.76
C LEU A 75 6.20 -17.17 8.22
N GLN A 76 5.42 -16.58 9.15
CA GLN A 76 5.54 -16.92 10.57
C GLN A 76 5.11 -18.37 10.85
N ASP A 77 4.02 -18.83 10.25
CA ASP A 77 3.56 -20.21 10.37
C ASP A 77 4.62 -21.19 9.83
N LEU A 78 5.27 -20.83 8.73
CA LEU A 78 6.37 -21.61 8.18
C LEU A 78 7.58 -21.67 9.12
N GLU A 79 7.97 -20.53 9.73
CA GLU A 79 9.08 -20.45 10.66
C GLU A 79 8.85 -21.29 11.93
N GLU A 80 7.61 -21.25 12.45
CA GLU A 80 7.24 -22.01 13.65
C GLU A 80 7.21 -23.52 13.43
N ASN A 81 6.90 -23.99 12.20
CA ASN A 81 6.68 -25.41 11.90
C ASN A 81 7.84 -26.07 11.11
N GLU A 82 8.57 -25.31 10.28
CA GLU A 82 9.47 -25.87 9.25
C GLU A 82 10.82 -25.12 9.15
N GLY A 83 11.36 -24.61 10.19
CA GLY A 83 12.49 -23.69 10.40
C GLY A 83 13.74 -23.69 9.49
N GLU A 84 13.81 -24.48 8.41
CA GLU A 84 15.02 -24.62 7.58
C GLU A 84 15.08 -23.68 6.35
N ILE A 85 13.98 -22.94 6.05
CA ILE A 85 13.90 -22.05 4.88
C ILE A 85 14.29 -20.64 5.28
N GLN A 86 15.29 -20.09 4.58
CA GLN A 86 15.68 -18.68 4.76
C GLN A 86 14.58 -17.75 4.24
N GLN A 87 14.15 -16.82 5.08
CA GLN A 87 13.15 -15.83 4.73
C GLN A 87 13.79 -14.46 4.59
N ILE A 88 13.65 -13.81 3.45
CA ILE A 88 14.13 -12.45 3.15
C ILE A 88 12.92 -11.56 2.85
N TYR A 89 12.61 -10.68 3.80
CA TYR A 89 11.51 -9.73 3.66
C TYR A 89 12.03 -8.31 3.48
N ILE A 90 11.67 -7.67 2.37
CA ILE A 90 12.13 -6.33 1.99
C ILE A 90 10.93 -5.43 1.69
N ASN A 91 10.81 -4.34 2.42
CA ASN A 91 9.88 -3.26 2.09
C ASN A 91 10.56 -2.29 1.12
N CYS A 92 10.10 -2.29 -0.14
CA CYS A 92 10.68 -1.50 -1.22
C CYS A 92 10.40 0.01 -1.10
N TRP A 93 9.45 0.43 -0.29
CA TRP A 93 9.28 1.83 0.07
C TRP A 93 10.47 2.37 0.89
N LYS A 94 11.02 1.55 1.77
CA LYS A 94 12.19 1.90 2.59
C LYS A 94 13.51 1.62 1.86
N LYS A 95 13.55 0.57 1.06
CA LYS A 95 14.73 0.07 0.34
C LYS A 95 14.45 0.10 -1.17
N ASP A 96 14.46 1.30 -1.74
CA ASP A 96 13.98 1.62 -3.09
C ASP A 96 15.04 1.45 -4.21
N THR A 97 16.32 1.24 -3.86
CA THR A 97 17.41 1.05 -4.83
C THR A 97 18.03 -0.35 -4.72
N PRO A 98 18.61 -0.91 -5.81
CA PRO A 98 19.30 -2.20 -5.77
C PRO A 98 20.33 -2.30 -4.65
N TYR A 99 21.10 -1.26 -4.42
CA TYR A 99 22.09 -1.22 -3.35
C TYR A 99 21.46 -1.38 -1.96
N LYS A 100 20.38 -0.65 -1.66
CA LYS A 100 19.68 -0.77 -0.37
C LYS A 100 19.03 -2.13 -0.19
N VAL A 101 18.50 -2.70 -1.27
CA VAL A 101 17.93 -4.07 -1.26
C VAL A 101 19.00 -5.09 -0.94
N VAL A 102 20.17 -5.02 -1.61
CA VAL A 102 21.28 -5.95 -1.37
C VAL A 102 21.85 -5.79 0.05
N LEU A 103 21.94 -4.57 0.58
CA LEU A 103 22.33 -4.34 1.98
C LEU A 103 21.37 -5.03 2.94
N GLU A 104 20.05 -4.90 2.70
CA GLU A 104 19.03 -5.55 3.51
C GLU A 104 19.15 -7.08 3.45
N ILE A 105 19.37 -7.64 2.25
CA ILE A 105 19.64 -9.08 2.09
C ILE A 105 20.87 -9.49 2.92
N CYS A 106 21.97 -8.75 2.80
CA CYS A 106 23.19 -9.04 3.58
C CYS A 106 22.94 -9.04 5.09
N GLU A 107 22.17 -8.07 5.59
CA GLU A 107 21.80 -7.97 6.99
C GLU A 107 21.01 -9.19 7.45
N GLN A 108 19.97 -9.59 6.68
CA GLN A 108 19.09 -10.71 7.02
C GLN A 108 19.78 -12.08 6.91
N VAL A 109 20.80 -12.22 6.05
CA VAL A 109 21.63 -13.45 6.01
C VAL A 109 22.80 -13.42 6.99
N GLY A 110 22.93 -12.36 7.81
CA GLY A 110 23.98 -12.24 8.83
C GLY A 110 25.34 -11.80 8.30
N TYR A 111 25.44 -11.28 7.06
CA TYR A 111 26.70 -10.78 6.50
C TYR A 111 26.95 -9.33 6.89
N LYS A 112 27.92 -9.10 7.80
CA LYS A 112 28.18 -7.78 8.42
C LYS A 112 29.19 -6.90 7.70
N TRP A 113 30.04 -7.46 6.81
CA TRP A 113 31.15 -6.75 6.17
C TRP A 113 30.69 -6.00 4.90
N THR A 114 29.85 -5.00 5.07
CA THR A 114 29.20 -4.30 3.94
C THR A 114 29.86 -2.96 3.58
N GLN A 115 30.75 -2.42 4.43
CA GLN A 115 31.36 -1.10 4.23
C GLN A 115 32.26 -1.07 2.99
N GLN A 116 32.18 0.01 2.21
CA GLN A 116 33.00 0.29 1.03
C GLN A 116 32.89 -0.75 -0.11
N LYS A 117 31.86 -1.58 -0.13
CA LYS A 117 31.64 -2.56 -1.17
C LYS A 117 30.58 -2.11 -2.18
N LYS A 118 30.78 -2.50 -3.44
CA LYS A 118 29.82 -2.28 -4.51
C LYS A 118 28.64 -3.25 -4.40
N THR A 119 27.52 -2.92 -5.04
CA THR A 119 26.28 -3.73 -5.05
C THR A 119 26.57 -5.17 -5.50
N ASP A 120 27.34 -5.35 -6.57
CA ASP A 120 27.63 -6.67 -7.14
C ASP A 120 28.48 -7.52 -6.21
N GLU A 121 29.48 -6.91 -5.54
CA GLU A 121 30.33 -7.60 -4.57
C GLU A 121 29.52 -8.10 -3.36
N LEU A 122 28.61 -7.25 -2.88
CA LEU A 122 27.72 -7.59 -1.77
C LEU A 122 26.75 -8.69 -2.17
N PHE A 123 26.17 -8.59 -3.37
CA PHE A 123 25.23 -9.59 -3.86
C PHE A 123 25.92 -10.96 -4.04
N GLN A 124 27.16 -11.00 -4.56
CA GLN A 124 27.92 -12.25 -4.66
C GLN A 124 28.13 -12.91 -3.28
N LYS A 125 28.39 -12.11 -2.23
CA LYS A 125 28.52 -12.67 -0.87
C LYS A 125 27.20 -13.18 -0.30
N ALA A 126 26.12 -12.45 -0.52
CA ALA A 126 24.78 -12.90 -0.15
C ALA A 126 24.40 -14.19 -0.89
N LYS A 127 24.67 -14.27 -2.20
CA LYS A 127 24.45 -15.44 -3.06
C LYS A 127 25.16 -16.69 -2.53
N GLU A 128 26.44 -16.57 -2.12
CA GLU A 128 27.23 -17.67 -1.54
C GLU A 128 26.56 -18.27 -0.28
N ILE A 129 25.85 -17.45 0.48
CA ILE A 129 25.11 -17.87 1.68
C ILE A 129 23.76 -18.45 1.31
N LEU A 130 22.98 -17.71 0.50
CA LEU A 130 21.61 -18.07 0.13
C LEU A 130 21.52 -19.37 -0.67
N ASN A 131 22.52 -19.68 -1.50
CA ASN A 131 22.53 -20.90 -2.30
C ASN A 131 22.82 -22.18 -1.49
N LYS A 132 23.08 -22.05 -0.17
CA LYS A 132 23.23 -23.21 0.72
C LYS A 132 21.88 -23.76 1.22
N THR A 133 20.82 -22.93 1.17
CA THR A 133 19.48 -23.25 1.68
C THR A 133 18.42 -22.84 0.68
N SER A 134 17.20 -23.32 0.88
CA SER A 134 16.02 -22.78 0.16
C SER A 134 15.68 -21.39 0.70
N THR A 135 15.27 -20.46 -0.19
CA THR A 135 15.03 -19.06 0.19
C THR A 135 13.70 -18.54 -0.33
N ILE A 136 12.97 -17.85 0.52
CA ILE A 136 11.79 -17.06 0.15
C ILE A 136 12.18 -15.60 0.13
N PHE A 137 11.94 -14.92 -0.99
CA PHE A 137 12.05 -13.48 -1.11
C PHE A 137 10.67 -12.86 -1.13
N VAL A 138 10.42 -11.93 -0.24
CA VAL A 138 9.23 -11.09 -0.25
C VAL A 138 9.64 -9.65 -0.51
N LEU A 139 9.22 -9.12 -1.66
CA LEU A 139 9.41 -7.72 -2.04
C LEU A 139 8.06 -7.01 -1.90
N ASP A 140 7.87 -6.37 -0.74
CA ASP A 140 6.63 -5.65 -0.46
C ASP A 140 6.72 -4.21 -0.99
N GLU A 141 5.60 -3.71 -1.53
CA GLU A 141 5.53 -2.42 -2.24
C GLU A 141 6.55 -2.35 -3.38
N VAL A 142 6.64 -3.41 -4.17
CA VAL A 142 7.64 -3.59 -5.23
C VAL A 142 7.56 -2.52 -6.33
N ASP A 143 6.41 -1.88 -6.50
CA ASP A 143 6.20 -0.73 -7.39
C ASP A 143 7.01 0.52 -6.99
N LYS A 144 7.64 0.53 -5.82
CA LYS A 144 8.51 1.61 -5.35
C LYS A 144 9.97 1.40 -5.69
N LEU A 145 10.35 0.24 -6.21
CA LEU A 145 11.71 0.02 -6.71
C LEU A 145 12.01 0.94 -7.89
N GLN A 146 13.13 1.64 -7.81
CA GLN A 146 13.61 2.51 -8.88
C GLN A 146 14.19 1.72 -10.06
N ASP A 147 14.71 0.52 -9.77
CA ASP A 147 15.33 -0.38 -10.75
C ASP A 147 15.05 -1.84 -10.36
N THR A 148 14.53 -2.61 -11.30
CA THR A 148 14.18 -4.03 -11.14
C THR A 148 15.34 -4.99 -11.41
N SER A 149 16.54 -4.49 -11.69
CA SER A 149 17.74 -5.31 -11.97
C SER A 149 18.05 -6.29 -10.84
N ILE A 150 17.80 -5.92 -9.60
CA ILE A 150 17.99 -6.81 -8.44
C ILE A 150 17.05 -8.02 -8.48
N ILE A 151 15.82 -7.86 -8.94
CA ILE A 151 14.89 -8.99 -9.09
C ILE A 151 15.45 -9.96 -10.15
N TYR A 152 15.97 -9.41 -11.24
CA TYR A 152 16.63 -10.22 -12.28
C TYR A 152 17.80 -11.01 -11.70
N SER A 153 18.68 -10.37 -10.92
CA SER A 153 19.82 -11.05 -10.26
C SER A 153 19.35 -12.16 -9.32
N ILE A 154 18.29 -11.93 -8.51
CA ILE A 154 17.72 -12.96 -7.64
C ILE A 154 17.18 -14.14 -8.46
N VAL A 155 16.47 -13.86 -9.55
CA VAL A 155 15.91 -14.91 -10.42
C VAL A 155 17.01 -15.75 -11.05
N GLU A 156 18.10 -15.15 -11.52
CA GLU A 156 19.17 -15.85 -12.22
C GLU A 156 20.13 -16.59 -11.29
N ASP A 157 20.49 -15.95 -10.18
CA ASP A 157 21.64 -16.33 -9.39
C ASP A 157 21.33 -17.19 -8.17
N ILE A 158 20.08 -17.15 -7.66
CA ILE A 158 19.69 -17.97 -6.51
C ILE A 158 19.02 -19.26 -7.01
N TYR A 159 19.45 -20.40 -6.49
CA TYR A 159 19.04 -21.70 -7.04
C TYR A 159 17.65 -22.15 -6.57
N LYS A 160 17.45 -22.29 -5.26
CA LYS A 160 16.18 -22.77 -4.67
C LYS A 160 15.42 -21.60 -4.06
N LYS A 161 14.44 -21.08 -4.77
CA LYS A 161 13.74 -19.87 -4.35
C LYS A 161 12.26 -19.86 -4.67
N THR A 162 11.56 -19.02 -3.95
CA THR A 162 10.23 -18.47 -4.27
C THR A 162 10.30 -16.96 -4.12
N ILE A 163 9.77 -16.23 -5.08
CA ILE A 163 9.73 -14.76 -5.05
C ILE A 163 8.28 -14.31 -4.96
N LEU A 164 7.92 -13.62 -3.88
CA LEU A 164 6.61 -13.02 -3.66
C LEU A 164 6.71 -11.53 -3.88
N LEU A 165 6.08 -11.01 -4.92
CA LEU A 165 6.03 -9.59 -5.27
C LEU A 165 4.70 -9.02 -4.82
N ILE A 166 4.69 -8.07 -3.89
CA ILE A 166 3.47 -7.45 -3.37
C ILE A 166 3.40 -6.00 -3.83
N THR A 167 2.25 -5.60 -4.39
CA THR A 167 2.02 -4.23 -4.83
C THR A 167 0.57 -3.79 -4.66
N ASN A 168 0.34 -2.48 -4.69
CA ASN A 168 -1.00 -1.90 -4.81
C ASN A 168 -1.41 -1.63 -6.26
N GLU A 169 -0.45 -1.70 -7.21
CA GLU A 169 -0.60 -1.32 -8.61
C GLU A 169 -0.58 -2.56 -9.51
N LYS A 170 -1.75 -3.05 -9.92
CA LYS A 170 -1.88 -4.23 -10.80
C LYS A 170 -1.07 -4.09 -12.09
N ASP A 171 -1.11 -2.90 -12.68
CA ASP A 171 -0.48 -2.64 -13.98
C ASP A 171 1.04 -2.47 -13.89
N TRP A 172 1.61 -2.45 -12.70
CA TRP A 172 3.06 -2.36 -12.52
C TRP A 172 3.80 -3.51 -13.22
N ILE A 173 3.24 -4.71 -13.23
CA ILE A 173 3.85 -5.87 -13.90
C ILE A 173 4.08 -5.61 -15.41
N ASN A 174 3.27 -4.78 -16.05
CA ASN A 174 3.38 -4.43 -17.45
C ASN A 174 4.51 -3.39 -17.72
N THR A 175 5.06 -2.79 -16.66
CA THR A 175 6.16 -1.82 -16.77
C THR A 175 7.54 -2.48 -16.70
N ILE A 176 7.61 -3.75 -16.35
CA ILE A 176 8.85 -4.51 -16.19
C ILE A 176 9.32 -5.03 -17.55
N ASP A 177 10.64 -5.19 -17.69
CA ASP A 177 11.25 -5.78 -18.89
C ASP A 177 10.70 -7.20 -19.14
N ASN A 178 10.31 -7.47 -20.37
CA ASN A 178 9.76 -8.78 -20.80
C ASN A 178 10.72 -9.94 -20.52
N ARG A 179 12.04 -9.71 -20.52
CA ARG A 179 13.03 -10.72 -20.16
C ARG A 179 12.91 -11.14 -18.70
N LEU A 180 12.67 -10.18 -17.81
CA LEU A 180 12.44 -10.49 -16.39
C LEU A 180 11.14 -11.25 -16.21
N ILE A 181 10.05 -10.82 -16.85
CA ILE A 181 8.74 -11.50 -16.75
C ILE A 181 8.84 -12.96 -17.24
N SER A 182 9.51 -13.19 -18.37
CA SER A 182 9.67 -14.53 -18.96
C SER A 182 10.48 -15.50 -18.11
N ARG A 183 11.34 -14.99 -17.22
CA ARG A 183 12.13 -15.79 -16.27
C ARG A 183 11.45 -15.95 -14.93
N LEU A 184 10.76 -14.90 -14.48
CA LEU A 184 10.02 -14.89 -13.22
C LEU A 184 8.80 -15.81 -13.30
N ILE A 185 8.08 -15.82 -14.45
CA ILE A 185 6.85 -16.58 -14.70
C ILE A 185 5.95 -16.57 -13.46
N PRO A 186 5.49 -15.39 -13.01
CA PRO A 186 4.77 -15.30 -11.75
C PRO A 186 3.33 -15.80 -11.90
N GLU A 187 2.84 -16.50 -10.90
CA GLU A 187 1.40 -16.67 -10.72
C GLU A 187 0.78 -15.38 -10.20
N PHE A 188 -0.52 -15.21 -10.37
CA PHE A 188 -1.23 -13.97 -10.01
C PHE A 188 -2.22 -14.24 -8.89
N LEU A 189 -2.13 -13.45 -7.80
CA LEU A 189 -3.06 -13.51 -6.69
C LEU A 189 -3.64 -12.12 -6.41
N GLU A 190 -4.92 -11.97 -6.70
CA GLU A 190 -5.66 -10.75 -6.39
C GLU A 190 -6.27 -10.81 -5.00
N PHE A 191 -5.91 -9.85 -4.16
CA PHE A 191 -6.61 -9.59 -2.91
C PHE A 191 -7.82 -8.67 -3.19
N LYS A 192 -9.02 -9.22 -3.07
CA LYS A 192 -10.25 -8.44 -3.24
C LYS A 192 -10.54 -7.63 -1.97
N PRO A 193 -11.17 -6.45 -2.10
CA PRO A 193 -11.67 -5.71 -0.94
C PRO A 193 -12.59 -6.59 -0.08
N TYR A 194 -12.56 -6.38 1.22
CA TYR A 194 -13.48 -7.02 2.14
C TYR A 194 -14.91 -6.52 1.92
N ASN A 195 -15.88 -7.40 2.07
CA ASN A 195 -17.29 -7.00 2.14
C ASN A 195 -17.62 -6.39 3.51
N GLN A 196 -18.87 -5.93 3.68
CA GLN A 196 -19.30 -5.22 4.90
C GLN A 196 -19.24 -6.13 6.14
N GLU A 197 -19.65 -7.39 6.01
CA GLU A 197 -19.64 -8.36 7.11
C GLU A 197 -18.22 -8.74 7.50
N GLU A 198 -17.35 -8.98 6.54
CA GLU A 198 -15.93 -9.26 6.76
C GLU A 198 -15.23 -8.09 7.43
N THR A 199 -15.48 -6.85 6.96
CA THR A 199 -14.95 -5.63 7.56
C THR A 199 -15.37 -5.52 9.03
N LYS A 200 -16.67 -5.71 9.31
CA LYS A 200 -17.22 -5.71 10.66
C LYS A 200 -16.63 -6.81 11.54
N GLY A 201 -16.46 -8.02 10.98
CA GLY A 201 -15.86 -9.15 11.68
C GLY A 201 -14.40 -8.90 12.07
N ILE A 202 -13.60 -8.35 11.17
CA ILE A 202 -12.19 -7.99 11.43
C ILE A 202 -12.11 -6.94 12.55
N LEU A 203 -12.89 -5.87 12.45
CA LEU A 203 -12.90 -4.81 13.48
C LEU A 203 -13.38 -5.34 14.83
N LYS A 204 -14.39 -6.22 14.85
CA LYS A 204 -14.88 -6.85 16.09
C LYS A 204 -13.79 -7.69 16.77
N GLN A 205 -13.02 -8.46 15.99
CA GLN A 205 -11.88 -9.20 16.52
C GLN A 205 -10.82 -8.26 17.12
N ARG A 206 -10.52 -7.14 16.43
CA ARG A 206 -9.57 -6.13 16.95
C ARG A 206 -10.06 -5.48 18.25
N VAL A 207 -11.36 -5.18 18.33
CA VAL A 207 -11.97 -4.67 19.58
C VAL A 207 -11.79 -5.66 20.73
N GLN A 208 -11.99 -6.96 20.49
CA GLN A 208 -11.82 -7.98 21.53
C GLN A 208 -10.37 -8.09 22.04
N TYR A 209 -9.40 -7.85 21.17
CA TYR A 209 -7.98 -7.86 21.57
C TYR A 209 -7.55 -6.57 22.26
N ALA A 210 -8.04 -5.43 21.80
CA ALA A 210 -7.53 -4.12 22.19
C ALA A 210 -8.22 -3.54 23.43
N PHE A 211 -9.49 -3.85 23.67
CA PHE A 211 -10.33 -3.18 24.66
C PHE A 211 -10.85 -4.12 25.75
N ASN A 212 -11.22 -3.52 26.86
CA ASN A 212 -12.01 -4.18 27.90
C ASN A 212 -13.41 -4.52 27.39
N GLN A 213 -14.10 -5.45 28.04
CA GLN A 213 -15.45 -5.88 27.62
C GLN A 213 -16.46 -4.71 27.72
N ASN A 214 -17.39 -4.68 26.76
CA ASN A 214 -18.52 -3.74 26.74
C ASN A 214 -18.15 -2.24 26.71
N VAL A 215 -16.96 -1.91 26.17
CA VAL A 215 -16.51 -0.52 26.05
C VAL A 215 -17.24 0.23 24.93
N PHE A 216 -17.52 -0.43 23.80
CA PHE A 216 -18.22 0.18 22.67
C PHE A 216 -19.74 0.04 22.79
N GLU A 217 -20.47 1.12 22.56
CA GLU A 217 -21.88 1.06 22.20
C GLU A 217 -22.02 0.49 20.78
N GLU A 218 -23.03 -0.34 20.55
CA GLU A 218 -23.23 -1.02 19.26
C GLU A 218 -23.35 -0.01 18.10
N LYS A 219 -24.05 1.10 18.32
CA LYS A 219 -24.21 2.16 17.30
C LYS A 219 -22.87 2.80 16.93
N ALA A 220 -22.01 3.07 17.92
CA ALA A 220 -20.69 3.65 17.68
C ALA A 220 -19.80 2.69 16.88
N PHE A 221 -19.78 1.41 17.25
CA PHE A 221 -19.03 0.39 16.52
C PHE A 221 -19.53 0.20 15.10
N ASN A 222 -20.84 0.11 14.87
CA ASN A 222 -21.43 -0.05 13.54
C ASN A 222 -21.09 1.12 12.64
N GLN A 223 -21.14 2.36 13.12
CA GLN A 223 -20.77 3.55 12.36
C GLN A 223 -19.29 3.50 11.91
N ILE A 224 -18.37 3.08 12.81
CA ILE A 224 -16.95 2.90 12.45
C ILE A 224 -16.81 1.82 11.39
N ALA A 225 -17.51 0.69 11.52
CA ALA A 225 -17.46 -0.42 10.57
C ALA A 225 -17.98 0.00 9.18
N GLU A 226 -19.10 0.72 9.12
CA GLU A 226 -19.65 1.28 7.87
C GLU A 226 -18.65 2.24 7.22
N LYS A 227 -18.08 3.16 7.99
CA LYS A 227 -17.09 4.11 7.45
C LYS A 227 -15.83 3.42 6.96
N THR A 228 -15.38 2.38 7.64
CA THR A 228 -14.24 1.56 7.22
C THR A 228 -14.53 0.83 5.90
N PHE A 229 -15.72 0.26 5.77
CA PHE A 229 -16.18 -0.39 4.55
C PHE A 229 -16.29 0.58 3.37
N GLU A 230 -16.86 1.78 3.57
CA GLU A 230 -16.91 2.81 2.53
C GLU A 230 -15.53 3.17 1.99
N LEU A 231 -14.53 3.29 2.87
CA LEU A 231 -13.16 3.64 2.51
C LEU A 231 -12.34 2.44 2.02
N GLN A 232 -12.84 1.22 2.22
CA GLN A 232 -12.18 -0.04 1.85
C GLN A 232 -10.74 -0.18 2.40
N ASP A 233 -10.46 0.39 3.56
CA ASP A 233 -9.15 0.35 4.23
C ASP A 233 -9.30 0.04 5.72
N ILE A 234 -8.89 -1.17 6.12
CA ILE A 234 -8.95 -1.63 7.53
C ILE A 234 -8.12 -0.74 8.45
N ARG A 235 -7.01 -0.15 7.97
CA ARG A 235 -6.18 0.76 8.76
C ARG A 235 -6.96 1.97 9.25
N THR A 236 -7.83 2.49 8.40
CA THR A 236 -8.75 3.57 8.79
C THR A 236 -9.67 3.14 9.93
N GLY A 237 -10.21 1.92 9.87
CA GLY A 237 -11.03 1.37 10.96
C GLY A 237 -10.27 1.26 12.28
N LEU A 238 -9.03 0.77 12.24
CA LEU A 238 -8.17 0.68 13.43
C LEU A 238 -7.91 2.07 14.03
N PHE A 239 -7.63 3.06 13.17
CA PHE A 239 -7.49 4.45 13.60
C PHE A 239 -8.75 4.98 14.27
N LEU A 240 -9.92 4.77 13.66
CA LEU A 240 -11.20 5.25 14.21
C LEU A 240 -11.53 4.60 15.56
N LEU A 241 -11.27 3.29 15.71
CA LEU A 241 -11.43 2.60 17.02
C LEU A 241 -10.53 3.22 18.08
N LYS A 242 -9.24 3.41 17.77
CA LYS A 242 -8.24 3.99 18.68
C LYS A 242 -8.62 5.42 19.06
N GLU A 243 -8.93 6.25 18.08
CA GLU A 243 -9.23 7.67 18.29
C GLU A 243 -10.53 7.88 19.08
N SER A 244 -11.59 7.11 18.79
CA SER A 244 -12.85 7.18 19.55
C SER A 244 -12.65 6.84 21.01
N ALA A 245 -11.77 5.87 21.31
CA ALA A 245 -11.43 5.51 22.68
C ALA A 245 -10.64 6.61 23.38
N LEU A 246 -9.65 7.20 22.73
CA LEU A 246 -8.88 8.32 23.28
C LEU A 246 -9.76 9.53 23.58
N ILE A 247 -10.74 9.82 22.72
CA ILE A 247 -11.72 10.90 22.96
C ILE A 247 -12.55 10.60 24.21
N ALA A 248 -13.00 9.35 24.39
CA ALA A 248 -13.76 8.95 25.56
C ALA A 248 -12.93 9.02 26.86
N GLU A 249 -11.66 8.53 26.83
CA GLU A 249 -10.74 8.61 27.98
C GLU A 249 -10.43 10.06 28.39
N ASN A 250 -10.20 10.95 27.42
CA ASN A 250 -9.98 12.37 27.68
C ASN A 250 -11.19 13.05 28.36
N LYS A 251 -12.39 12.49 28.18
CA LYS A 251 -13.62 12.95 28.84
C LYS A 251 -13.93 12.15 30.13
N SER A 252 -12.98 11.30 30.55
CA SER A 252 -13.11 10.44 31.76
C SER A 252 -14.33 9.50 31.73
N LEU A 253 -14.67 8.98 30.56
CA LEU A 253 -15.84 8.14 30.34
C LEU A 253 -15.42 6.68 30.10
N LYS A 254 -16.22 5.74 30.66
CA LYS A 254 -15.97 4.29 30.58
C LYS A 254 -16.61 3.61 29.35
N LYS A 255 -17.32 4.35 28.49
CA LYS A 255 -17.98 3.82 27.30
C LYS A 255 -17.80 4.75 26.11
N ILE A 256 -17.61 4.15 24.95
CA ILE A 256 -17.49 4.85 23.67
C ILE A 256 -18.87 4.95 23.04
N LYS A 257 -19.44 6.15 23.05
CA LYS A 257 -20.74 6.48 22.48
C LYS A 257 -20.63 6.91 21.03
N LEU A 258 -21.79 6.96 20.34
CA LEU A 258 -21.89 7.38 18.95
C LEU A 258 -21.23 8.74 18.69
N GLU A 259 -21.41 9.72 19.57
CA GLU A 259 -20.82 11.06 19.45
C GLU A 259 -19.28 11.06 19.33
N TYR A 260 -18.60 10.08 19.96
CA TYR A 260 -17.12 9.99 19.92
C TYR A 260 -16.63 9.34 18.61
N SER A 261 -17.40 8.40 18.07
CA SER A 261 -17.11 7.87 16.73
C SER A 261 -17.34 8.94 15.65
N GLU A 262 -18.34 9.80 15.77
CA GLU A 262 -18.55 10.94 14.88
C GLU A 262 -17.40 11.96 14.96
N GLU A 263 -16.93 12.27 16.17
CA GLU A 263 -15.80 13.16 16.39
C GLU A 263 -14.51 12.59 15.78
N ALA A 264 -14.25 11.29 15.96
CA ALA A 264 -13.12 10.61 15.35
C ALA A 264 -13.19 10.61 13.80
N ILE A 265 -14.38 10.41 13.21
CA ILE A 265 -14.60 10.47 11.76
C ILE A 265 -14.36 11.90 11.24
N LYS A 266 -14.81 12.93 11.94
CA LYS A 266 -14.53 14.33 11.59
C LYS A 266 -13.02 14.60 11.62
N LYS A 267 -12.32 14.09 12.64
CA LYS A 267 -10.87 14.22 12.76
C LYS A 267 -10.15 13.49 11.62
N LEU A 268 -10.57 12.28 11.24
CA LEU A 268 -10.05 11.58 10.08
C LEU A 268 -10.15 12.44 8.81
N ALA A 269 -11.27 13.12 8.59
CA ALA A 269 -11.47 13.98 7.42
C ALA A 269 -10.47 15.17 7.36
N THR A 270 -9.86 15.56 8.49
CA THR A 270 -8.82 16.59 8.51
C THR A 270 -7.43 16.06 8.15
N PHE A 271 -7.18 14.76 8.39
CA PHE A 271 -5.89 14.10 8.12
C PHE A 271 -5.83 13.39 6.77
N THR A 272 -6.96 12.94 6.25
CA THR A 272 -7.00 12.48 4.86
C THR A 272 -6.63 13.68 4.00
N PRO A 273 -5.49 13.63 3.27
CA PRO A 273 -5.27 14.63 2.24
C PRO A 273 -6.57 14.60 1.44
N LYS A 274 -7.22 15.76 1.33
CA LYS A 274 -8.31 15.90 0.40
C LYS A 274 -7.69 15.56 -0.95
N ASP A 275 -7.87 14.33 -1.44
CA ASP A 275 -7.60 13.92 -2.83
C ASP A 275 -8.55 14.60 -3.83
N LYS A 276 -9.32 15.51 -3.33
CA LYS A 276 -9.63 16.74 -4.02
C LYS A 276 -8.48 17.70 -3.69
N LYS A 277 -7.36 17.63 -4.42
CA LYS A 277 -6.70 18.87 -4.80
C LYS A 277 -7.88 19.78 -5.14
N HIS A 278 -8.12 20.79 -4.31
CA HIS A 278 -8.93 21.91 -4.75
C HIS A 278 -8.19 22.40 -5.97
N LEU A 279 -8.66 21.93 -7.14
CA LEU A 279 -8.20 22.45 -8.41
C LEU A 279 -8.26 23.94 -8.24
N GLN A 280 -7.12 24.58 -8.41
CA GLN A 280 -7.09 26.04 -8.45
C GLN A 280 -8.12 26.48 -9.47
N GLU A 281 -8.69 27.65 -9.32
CA GLU A 281 -9.75 28.12 -10.20
C GLU A 281 -9.35 28.00 -11.68
N ASP A 282 -8.09 28.28 -12.00
CA ASP A 282 -7.52 28.07 -13.34
C ASP A 282 -7.54 26.61 -13.79
N GLU A 283 -7.28 25.64 -12.89
CA GLU A 283 -7.30 24.20 -13.21
C GLU A 283 -8.71 23.70 -13.49
N LYS A 284 -9.72 24.23 -12.79
CA LYS A 284 -11.14 23.95 -13.06
C LYS A 284 -11.55 24.50 -14.41
N GLN A 285 -11.13 25.71 -14.75
CA GLN A 285 -11.41 26.33 -16.03
C GLN A 285 -10.73 25.56 -17.18
N ILE A 286 -9.49 25.11 -16.99
CA ILE A 286 -8.77 24.28 -17.97
C ILE A 286 -9.47 22.94 -18.17
N LEU A 287 -9.95 22.29 -17.09
CA LEU A 287 -10.71 21.04 -17.20
C LEU A 287 -12.05 21.22 -17.91
N ALA A 288 -12.77 22.29 -17.61
CA ALA A 288 -14.01 22.63 -18.32
C ALA A 288 -13.74 22.85 -19.83
N LEU A 289 -12.69 23.59 -20.16
CA LEU A 289 -12.26 23.81 -21.53
C LEU A 289 -11.92 22.50 -22.26
N ILE A 290 -11.20 21.58 -21.60
CA ILE A 290 -10.85 20.28 -22.17
C ILE A 290 -12.09 19.42 -22.37
N LYS A 291 -13.06 19.48 -21.45
CA LYS A 291 -14.33 18.76 -21.56
C LYS A 291 -15.09 19.15 -22.83
N ASP A 292 -15.14 20.44 -23.13
CA ASP A 292 -15.84 20.96 -24.30
C ASP A 292 -15.02 20.84 -25.61
N ASN A 293 -13.71 20.59 -25.51
CA ASN A 293 -12.77 20.57 -26.62
C ASN A 293 -11.83 19.34 -26.57
N SER A 294 -12.35 18.19 -26.18
CA SER A 294 -11.56 16.95 -26.10
C SER A 294 -10.95 16.56 -27.45
N GLY A 295 -9.69 16.11 -27.43
CA GLY A 295 -8.96 15.70 -28.62
C GLY A 295 -8.21 16.82 -29.34
N LYS A 296 -8.30 18.07 -28.89
CA LYS A 296 -7.51 19.18 -29.44
C LYS A 296 -6.07 19.18 -28.94
N SER A 297 -5.17 19.84 -29.71
CA SER A 297 -3.78 19.98 -29.28
C SER A 297 -3.65 20.95 -28.09
N ILE A 298 -2.57 20.79 -27.30
CA ILE A 298 -2.28 21.71 -26.18
C ILE A 298 -2.19 23.16 -26.65
N LYS A 299 -1.68 23.39 -27.88
CA LYS A 299 -1.55 24.72 -28.47
C LYS A 299 -2.92 25.35 -28.82
N ASP A 300 -3.84 24.55 -29.40
CA ASP A 300 -5.18 25.01 -29.75
C ASP A 300 -6.01 25.30 -28.48
N LEU A 301 -5.91 24.42 -27.47
CA LEU A 301 -6.56 24.64 -26.17
C LEU A 301 -6.04 25.92 -25.50
N TYR A 302 -4.75 26.19 -25.58
CA TYR A 302 -4.19 27.45 -25.07
C TYR A 302 -4.71 28.67 -25.84
N GLY A 303 -4.82 28.55 -27.18
CA GLY A 303 -5.38 29.64 -28.01
C GLY A 303 -6.79 30.03 -27.55
N ILE A 304 -7.65 29.03 -27.25
CA ILE A 304 -9.01 29.30 -26.74
C ILE A 304 -8.97 29.84 -25.31
N TYR A 305 -8.11 29.28 -24.44
CA TYR A 305 -7.99 29.70 -23.04
C TYR A 305 -7.52 31.13 -22.89
N SER A 306 -6.55 31.54 -23.72
CA SER A 306 -5.93 32.87 -23.65
C SER A 306 -6.85 34.02 -24.11
N LEU A 307 -7.98 33.72 -24.76
CA LEU A 307 -8.97 34.74 -25.12
C LEU A 307 -9.65 35.39 -23.91
N ASN A 308 -9.79 34.59 -22.81
CA ASN A 308 -10.53 35.02 -21.63
C ASN A 308 -9.67 35.05 -20.36
N ASN A 309 -8.41 34.60 -20.42
CA ASN A 309 -7.53 34.40 -19.26
C ASN A 309 -6.11 34.85 -19.55
N ASN A 310 -5.49 35.52 -18.59
CA ASN A 310 -4.14 36.09 -18.74
C ASN A 310 -3.06 35.16 -18.13
N LEU A 311 -2.98 33.90 -18.62
CA LEU A 311 -2.02 32.92 -18.15
C LEU A 311 -0.95 32.66 -19.23
N ALA A 312 0.33 32.68 -18.85
CA ALA A 312 1.43 32.40 -19.80
C ALA A 312 1.37 30.95 -20.30
N TYR A 313 1.70 30.70 -21.59
CA TYR A 313 1.70 29.37 -22.22
C TYR A 313 2.49 28.32 -21.42
N ARG A 314 3.65 28.68 -20.88
CA ARG A 314 4.49 27.80 -20.09
C ARG A 314 3.81 27.36 -18.78
N THR A 315 3.06 28.25 -18.17
CA THR A 315 2.27 27.98 -16.95
C THR A 315 1.08 27.08 -17.29
N PHE A 316 0.41 27.35 -18.41
CA PHE A 316 -0.67 26.50 -18.93
C PHE A 316 -0.17 25.06 -19.16
N GLN A 317 0.96 24.88 -19.85
CA GLN A 317 1.57 23.55 -20.05
C GLN A 317 1.90 22.86 -18.71
N LYS A 318 2.40 23.58 -17.71
CA LYS A 318 2.69 23.05 -16.38
C LYS A 318 1.41 22.56 -15.71
N LYS A 319 0.29 23.30 -15.84
CA LYS A 319 -1.01 22.88 -15.30
C LYS A 319 -1.59 21.68 -16.03
N ILE A 320 -1.47 21.60 -17.35
CA ILE A 320 -1.82 20.40 -18.15
C ILE A 320 -1.04 19.18 -17.62
N LYS A 321 0.26 19.29 -17.42
CA LYS A 321 1.08 18.19 -16.87
C LYS A 321 0.69 17.80 -15.44
N GLN A 322 0.27 18.77 -14.62
CA GLN A 322 -0.26 18.49 -13.28
C GLN A 322 -1.59 17.73 -13.33
N LEU A 323 -2.49 18.09 -14.25
CA LEU A 323 -3.76 17.42 -14.46
C LEU A 323 -3.58 16.00 -15.03
N GLU A 324 -2.58 15.77 -15.88
CA GLU A 324 -2.18 14.45 -16.37
C GLU A 324 -1.65 13.58 -15.21
N THR A 325 -0.72 14.11 -14.41
CA THR A 325 -0.20 13.42 -13.22
C THR A 325 -1.31 13.10 -12.21
N ALA A 326 -2.34 13.95 -12.13
CA ALA A 326 -3.53 13.72 -11.32
C ALA A 326 -4.55 12.76 -11.99
N LYS A 327 -4.21 12.14 -13.14
CA LYS A 327 -5.06 11.22 -13.92
C LYS A 327 -6.42 11.80 -14.32
N GLN A 328 -6.55 13.13 -14.37
CA GLN A 328 -7.80 13.80 -14.77
C GLN A 328 -7.91 13.98 -16.28
N ILE A 329 -6.76 13.95 -16.96
CA ILE A 329 -6.65 14.01 -18.41
C ILE A 329 -5.63 12.99 -18.91
N THR A 330 -5.71 12.63 -20.18
CA THR A 330 -4.76 11.77 -20.87
C THR A 330 -4.16 12.53 -22.04
N LEU A 331 -2.83 12.48 -22.19
CA LEU A 331 -2.12 13.03 -23.34
C LEU A 331 -1.84 11.91 -24.34
N LYS A 332 -2.16 12.17 -25.64
CA LYS A 332 -1.81 11.27 -26.73
C LYS A 332 -0.80 11.94 -27.65
N ASP A 333 0.29 11.25 -27.93
CA ASP A 333 1.33 11.71 -28.83
C ASP A 333 0.91 11.45 -30.28
N HIS A 334 1.01 12.48 -31.14
CA HIS A 334 0.78 12.39 -32.56
C HIS A 334 1.99 12.89 -33.32
N LYS A 335 2.22 12.29 -34.50
CA LYS A 335 3.25 12.69 -35.44
C LYS A 335 2.58 12.96 -36.77
N ASP A 336 2.77 14.15 -37.30
CA ASP A 336 2.39 14.50 -38.65
C ASP A 336 3.63 14.90 -39.47
N GLY A 337 3.44 15.24 -40.73
CA GLY A 337 4.54 15.64 -41.61
C GLY A 337 5.27 16.93 -41.16
N TRP A 338 4.81 17.64 -40.17
CA TRP A 338 5.32 18.91 -39.65
C TRP A 338 5.95 18.80 -38.24
N GLY A 339 5.80 17.64 -37.57
CA GLY A 339 6.43 17.40 -36.27
C GLY A 339 5.57 16.59 -35.27
N TYR A 340 6.02 16.60 -34.00
CA TYR A 340 5.32 15.94 -32.91
C TYR A 340 4.42 16.92 -32.16
N TYR A 341 3.17 16.54 -31.91
CA TYR A 341 2.27 17.31 -31.05
C TYR A 341 1.48 16.38 -30.13
N LYS A 342 0.95 16.93 -29.04
CA LYS A 342 0.16 16.19 -28.06
C LYS A 342 -1.29 16.68 -28.07
N THR A 343 -2.23 15.75 -28.14
CA THR A 343 -3.65 16.03 -27.93
C THR A 343 -4.05 15.68 -26.51
N VAL A 344 -5.09 16.37 -26.01
CA VAL A 344 -5.58 16.25 -24.63
C VAL A 344 -6.97 15.66 -24.66
N GLU A 345 -7.17 14.57 -23.93
CA GLU A 345 -8.49 13.97 -23.72
C GLU A 345 -8.81 13.95 -22.21
N LEU A 346 -10.10 13.96 -21.86
CA LEU A 346 -10.50 13.72 -20.49
C LEU A 346 -10.07 12.32 -20.07
N GLY A 347 -9.43 12.19 -18.92
CA GLY A 347 -9.20 10.90 -18.29
C GLY A 347 -10.54 10.20 -18.06
N ASN A 348 -10.62 8.89 -18.31
CA ASN A 348 -11.78 8.08 -17.98
C ASN A 348 -11.96 8.04 -16.45
N LEU A 349 -12.52 9.10 -15.88
CA LEU A 349 -13.14 9.04 -14.57
C LEU A 349 -14.41 8.22 -14.76
N LYS A 350 -14.35 6.91 -14.50
CA LYS A 350 -15.55 6.13 -14.27
C LYS A 350 -16.31 6.83 -13.15
N THR A 351 -17.38 7.48 -13.52
CA THR A 351 -18.30 8.07 -12.54
C THR A 351 -18.95 6.93 -11.75
N LEU A 352 -19.24 7.17 -10.47
CA LEU A 352 -19.97 6.27 -9.56
C LEU A 352 -21.37 5.81 -10.07
N LYS A 353 -21.69 6.06 -11.34
CA LYS A 353 -22.92 5.64 -12.04
C LYS A 353 -22.70 4.46 -12.99
N ASP A 354 -21.47 3.98 -13.17
CA ASP A 354 -21.12 2.89 -14.09
C ASP A 354 -20.76 1.58 -13.33
N TYR A 355 -21.22 1.46 -12.08
CA TYR A 355 -21.18 0.25 -11.27
C TYR A 355 -22.55 -0.10 -10.73
#